data_83888e52bceecf25c350360aba5b1492
#
_entry.id   83888e52bceecf25c350360aba5b1492
#
_cell.length_a   1.000
_cell.length_b   1.000
_cell.length_c   1.000
_cell.angle_alpha   90.00
_cell.angle_beta   90.00
_cell.angle_gamma   90.00
#
_symmetry.space_group_name_H-M   'P 1'
#
loop_
_entity.id
_entity.type
_entity.pdbx_description
1 polymer ?
#
loop_
_entity_poly.entity_id
_entity_poly.type
_entity_poly.pdbx_seq_one_letter_code
_entity_poly.pdbx_strand_id
1 'polypeptide(L)'
;MIAVHNDKHDSHRKHRNVLYSLVILLAIIQIISFSIMSLQISKLNYKLDSEIQKSRSELKSFSMNYTNGVVGQYDLLYQQNFKDITGVLSKQQKDFEQQIETIKATTQEDFSSVIGGAVKSVVSVSTDKSIGTGFIISPDGYIVTNYHIISGSENKVSIKTYDHETISATFVGKDELRDIALLKVDRSYSSLELADSSSLQVGKKVIAIGNPLGLSFSVTEGIISALERAGPNGL
;
A
#
# COMPACT_ATOMS: atom_id res chain seq x y z
N MET A 1 -96.84 28.66 56.93
CA MET A 1 -95.43 28.49 57.22
C MET A 1 -94.75 27.38 56.36
N ILE A 2 -95.20 27.28 55.05
CA ILE A 2 -94.69 26.18 54.18
C ILE A 2 -94.01 26.78 52.89
N ALA A 3 -94.08 28.05 52.60
CA ALA A 3 -93.57 28.67 51.37
C ALA A 3 -92.04 28.98 51.42
N VAL A 4 -91.43 29.15 52.59
CA VAL A 4 -90.00 29.58 52.74
C VAL A 4 -88.99 28.44 52.58
N HIS A 5 -89.43 27.18 52.70
CA HIS A 5 -88.52 26.05 52.64
C HIS A 5 -88.18 25.56 51.26
N ASN A 6 -89.02 25.91 50.25
CA ASN A 6 -88.83 25.45 48.88
C ASN A 6 -87.83 26.33 48.06
N ASP A 7 -87.68 27.59 48.44
CA ASP A 7 -86.80 28.56 47.71
C ASP A 7 -85.34 28.34 47.95
N LYS A 8 -84.94 27.83 49.17
CA LYS A 8 -83.54 27.53 49.45
C LYS A 8 -83.02 26.26 48.70
N HIS A 9 -83.91 25.30 48.55
CA HIS A 9 -83.59 24.08 47.80
C HIS A 9 -83.41 24.31 46.35
N ASP A 10 -84.18 25.18 45.71
CA ASP A 10 -84.08 25.55 44.31
C ASP A 10 -82.87 26.46 44.04
N SER A 11 -82.48 27.31 45.00
CA SER A 11 -81.26 28.12 44.92
C SER A 11 -80.00 27.25 44.94
N HIS A 12 -79.90 26.31 45.76
CA HIS A 12 -78.79 25.39 45.86
C HIS A 12 -78.66 24.47 44.61
N ARG A 13 -79.78 24.08 44.04
CA ARG A 13 -79.82 23.28 42.81
C ARG A 13 -79.38 24.13 41.58
N LYS A 14 -79.76 25.39 41.51
CA LYS A 14 -79.29 26.35 40.47
C LYS A 14 -77.78 26.57 40.60
N HIS A 15 -77.23 26.86 41.76
CA HIS A 15 -75.78 27.02 41.97
C HIS A 15 -74.99 25.79 41.62
N ARG A 16 -75.47 24.60 41.96
CA ARG A 16 -74.84 23.31 41.61
C ARG A 16 -74.81 23.08 40.11
N ASN A 17 -75.91 23.40 39.42
CA ASN A 17 -76.01 23.28 37.96
C ASN A 17 -75.07 24.27 37.24
N VAL A 18 -74.97 25.51 37.73
CA VAL A 18 -73.99 26.49 37.25
C VAL A 18 -72.55 26.01 37.45
N LEU A 19 -72.26 25.45 38.63
CA LEU A 19 -70.92 24.91 38.88
C LEU A 19 -70.56 23.75 37.96
N TYR A 20 -71.48 22.81 37.74
CA TYR A 20 -71.29 21.73 36.76
C TYR A 20 -71.12 22.22 35.34
N SER A 21 -71.88 23.21 34.90
CA SER A 21 -71.71 23.79 33.56
C SER A 21 -70.37 24.50 33.40
N LEU A 22 -69.85 25.13 34.45
CA LEU A 22 -68.55 25.77 34.48
C LEU A 22 -67.40 24.76 34.40
N VAL A 23 -67.51 23.64 35.14
CA VAL A 23 -66.54 22.53 35.11
C VAL A 23 -66.53 21.89 33.71
N ILE A 24 -67.70 21.65 33.11
CA ILE A 24 -67.79 21.10 31.75
C ILE A 24 -67.19 22.07 30.73
N LEU A 25 -67.43 23.36 30.84
CA LEU A 25 -66.84 24.37 29.96
C LEU A 25 -65.34 24.41 30.06
N LEU A 26 -64.79 24.35 31.29
CA LEU A 26 -63.34 24.26 31.50
C LEU A 26 -62.72 22.97 30.92
N ALA A 27 -63.40 21.83 31.06
CA ALA A 27 -62.97 20.57 30.45
C ALA A 27 -62.93 20.64 28.91
N ILE A 28 -63.94 21.26 28.31
CA ILE A 28 -63.98 21.47 26.84
C ILE A 28 -62.84 22.39 26.38
N ILE A 29 -62.58 23.50 27.08
CA ILE A 29 -61.46 24.40 26.77
C ILE A 29 -60.13 23.65 26.87
N GLN A 30 -59.96 22.78 27.88
CA GLN A 30 -58.75 22.00 28.06
C GLN A 30 -58.55 20.98 26.93
N ILE A 31 -59.63 20.31 26.48
CA ILE A 31 -59.59 19.38 25.33
C ILE A 31 -59.23 20.12 24.04
N ILE A 32 -59.80 21.27 23.82
CA ILE A 32 -59.51 22.11 22.64
C ILE A 32 -58.06 22.57 22.67
N SER A 33 -57.58 23.08 23.79
CA SER A 33 -56.17 23.49 23.98
C SER A 33 -55.19 22.32 23.74
N PHE A 34 -55.48 21.14 24.28
CA PHE A 34 -54.67 19.93 24.05
C PHE A 34 -54.66 19.51 22.57
N SER A 35 -55.80 19.59 21.90
CA SER A 35 -55.92 19.28 20.47
C SER A 35 -55.10 20.24 19.63
N ILE A 36 -55.15 21.53 19.91
CA ILE A 36 -54.34 22.56 19.20
C ILE A 36 -52.86 22.31 19.44
N MET A 37 -52.44 22.03 20.66
CA MET A 37 -51.05 21.72 21.03
C MET A 37 -50.55 20.44 20.31
N SER A 38 -51.38 19.41 20.24
CA SER A 38 -51.08 18.18 19.52
C SER A 38 -50.86 18.41 18.03
N LEU A 39 -51.69 19.23 17.37
CA LEU A 39 -51.53 19.63 15.99
C LEU A 39 -50.26 20.44 15.75
N GLN A 40 -49.90 21.33 16.68
CA GLN A 40 -48.65 22.11 16.59
C GLN A 40 -47.44 21.22 16.72
N ILE A 41 -47.43 20.27 17.65
CA ILE A 41 -46.33 19.29 17.83
C ILE A 41 -46.21 18.43 16.57
N SER A 42 -47.32 17.95 16.01
CA SER A 42 -47.31 17.17 14.78
C SER A 42 -46.70 17.94 13.58
N LYS A 43 -47.08 19.21 13.42
CA LYS A 43 -46.48 20.08 12.39
C LYS A 43 -44.98 20.31 12.62
N LEU A 44 -44.59 20.52 13.86
CA LEU A 44 -43.19 20.73 14.22
C LEU A 44 -42.35 19.47 13.92
N ASN A 45 -42.84 18.30 14.31
CA ASN A 45 -42.18 17.01 14.03
C ASN A 45 -42.03 16.77 12.52
N TYR A 46 -43.09 17.02 11.75
CA TYR A 46 -43.02 16.91 10.28
C TYR A 46 -41.96 17.83 9.68
N LYS A 47 -41.92 19.10 10.16
CA LYS A 47 -40.91 20.07 9.70
C LYS A 47 -39.49 19.64 10.10
N LEU A 48 -39.32 19.15 11.31
CA LEU A 48 -38.05 18.66 11.82
C LEU A 48 -37.56 17.45 10.99
N ASP A 49 -38.42 16.46 10.75
CA ASP A 49 -38.09 15.29 9.93
C ASP A 49 -37.70 15.69 8.50
N SER A 50 -38.41 16.65 7.90
CA SER A 50 -38.10 17.20 6.59
C SER A 50 -36.71 17.83 6.55
N GLU A 51 -36.35 18.65 7.55
CA GLU A 51 -35.02 19.29 7.64
C GLU A 51 -33.91 18.26 7.90
N ILE A 52 -34.18 17.27 8.71
CA ILE A 52 -33.22 16.15 8.97
C ILE A 52 -32.98 15.37 7.69
N GLN A 53 -34.01 15.02 6.93
CA GLN A 53 -33.87 14.29 5.66
C GLN A 53 -33.07 15.11 4.62
N LYS A 54 -33.37 16.41 4.53
CA LYS A 54 -32.64 17.33 3.66
C LYS A 54 -31.16 17.40 4.05
N SER A 55 -30.84 17.62 5.30
CA SER A 55 -29.45 17.67 5.81
C SER A 55 -28.70 16.35 5.58
N ARG A 56 -29.37 15.19 5.76
CA ARG A 56 -28.79 13.87 5.46
C ARG A 56 -28.46 13.70 3.98
N SER A 57 -29.36 14.15 3.10
CA SER A 57 -29.14 14.06 1.65
C SER A 57 -27.99 14.96 1.20
N GLU A 58 -27.90 16.18 1.73
CA GLU A 58 -26.80 17.10 1.47
C GLU A 58 -25.45 16.55 1.97
N LEU A 59 -25.42 16.00 3.19
CA LEU A 59 -24.21 15.39 3.73
C LEU A 59 -23.77 14.17 2.92
N LYS A 60 -24.70 13.34 2.48
CA LYS A 60 -24.41 12.17 1.64
C LYS A 60 -23.85 12.60 0.28
N SER A 61 -24.44 13.60 -0.36
CA SER A 61 -23.94 14.11 -1.64
C SER A 61 -22.56 14.76 -1.51
N PHE A 62 -22.33 15.52 -0.44
CA PHE A 62 -21.03 16.09 -0.13
C PHE A 62 -19.97 15.00 0.10
N SER A 63 -20.27 13.99 0.92
CA SER A 63 -19.38 12.86 1.18
C SER A 63 -19.03 12.09 -0.10
N MET A 64 -20.01 11.80 -0.95
CA MET A 64 -19.78 11.13 -2.22
C MET A 64 -18.91 11.96 -3.17
N ASN A 65 -19.18 13.26 -3.31
CA ASN A 65 -18.40 14.14 -4.16
C ASN A 65 -16.96 14.28 -3.65
N TYR A 66 -16.78 14.42 -2.35
CA TYR A 66 -15.44 14.47 -1.73
C TYR A 66 -14.67 13.16 -1.96
N THR A 67 -15.30 12.01 -1.69
CA THR A 67 -14.66 10.70 -1.90
C THR A 67 -14.29 10.47 -3.36
N ASN A 68 -15.19 10.76 -4.30
CA ASN A 68 -14.93 10.64 -5.73
C ASN A 68 -13.81 11.59 -6.20
N GLY A 69 -13.77 12.80 -5.66
CA GLY A 69 -12.68 13.75 -5.94
C GLY A 69 -11.34 13.26 -5.47
N VAL A 70 -11.26 12.74 -4.25
CA VAL A 70 -10.02 12.16 -3.67
C VAL A 70 -9.59 10.92 -4.44
N VAL A 71 -10.49 9.98 -4.70
CA VAL A 71 -10.18 8.77 -5.49
C VAL A 71 -9.70 9.13 -6.89
N GLY A 72 -10.35 10.07 -7.57
CA GLY A 72 -9.93 10.52 -8.89
C GLY A 72 -8.55 11.17 -8.90
N GLN A 73 -8.18 11.93 -7.87
CA GLN A 73 -6.84 12.49 -7.74
C GLN A 73 -5.78 11.40 -7.50
N TYR A 74 -6.08 10.41 -6.67
CA TYR A 74 -5.19 9.27 -6.44
C TYR A 74 -4.98 8.44 -7.71
N ASP A 75 -6.03 8.20 -8.49
CA ASP A 75 -5.95 7.47 -9.75
C ASP A 75 -5.08 8.20 -10.77
N LEU A 76 -5.24 9.51 -10.92
CA LEU A 76 -4.41 10.33 -11.79
C LEU A 76 -2.94 10.30 -11.36
N LEU A 77 -2.66 10.47 -10.07
CA LEU A 77 -1.30 10.42 -9.52
C LEU A 77 -0.67 9.04 -9.70
N TYR A 78 -1.44 7.98 -9.48
CA TYR A 78 -0.98 6.60 -9.68
C TYR A 78 -0.63 6.33 -11.15
N GLN A 79 -1.50 6.73 -12.08
CA GLN A 79 -1.25 6.59 -13.53
C GLN A 79 -0.02 7.39 -13.98
N GLN A 80 0.16 8.59 -13.45
CA GLN A 80 1.32 9.42 -13.76
C GLN A 80 2.61 8.79 -13.22
N ASN A 81 2.64 8.38 -11.96
CA ASN A 81 3.79 7.71 -11.36
C ASN A 81 4.12 6.39 -12.08
N PHE A 82 3.11 5.61 -12.46
CA PHE A 82 3.30 4.39 -13.23
C PHE A 82 3.92 4.66 -14.61
N LYS A 83 3.46 5.70 -15.30
CA LYS A 83 4.01 6.13 -16.59
C LYS A 83 5.46 6.62 -16.44
N ASP A 84 5.75 7.38 -15.39
CA ASP A 84 7.10 7.88 -15.13
C ASP A 84 8.06 6.73 -14.81
N ILE A 85 7.64 5.77 -13.97
CA ILE A 85 8.42 4.57 -13.64
C ILE A 85 8.69 3.73 -14.91
N THR A 86 7.68 3.50 -15.73
CA THR A 86 7.84 2.74 -16.98
C THR A 86 8.72 3.48 -17.98
N GLY A 87 8.66 4.81 -18.02
CA GLY A 87 9.54 5.65 -18.83
C GLY A 87 11.01 5.56 -18.38
N VAL A 88 11.26 5.62 -17.06
CA VAL A 88 12.60 5.43 -16.49
C VAL A 88 13.13 4.02 -16.77
N LEU A 89 12.31 2.99 -16.61
CA LEU A 89 12.67 1.60 -16.92
C LEU A 89 13.08 1.41 -18.38
N SER A 90 12.29 1.93 -19.31
CA SER A 90 12.59 1.80 -20.75
C SER A 90 13.84 2.56 -21.15
N LYS A 91 14.10 3.72 -20.52
CA LYS A 91 15.34 4.48 -20.74
C LYS A 91 16.54 3.72 -20.18
N GLN A 92 16.48 3.21 -18.96
CA GLN A 92 17.57 2.44 -18.37
C GLN A 92 17.88 1.17 -19.17
N GLN A 93 16.87 0.50 -19.71
CA GLN A 93 17.09 -0.66 -20.58
C GLN A 93 17.85 -0.27 -21.86
N LYS A 94 17.48 0.84 -22.50
CA LYS A 94 18.21 1.36 -23.67
C LYS A 94 19.64 1.77 -23.32
N ASP A 95 19.83 2.47 -22.21
CA ASP A 95 21.16 2.89 -21.75
C ASP A 95 22.04 1.66 -21.46
N PHE A 96 21.48 0.59 -20.89
CA PHE A 96 22.17 -0.68 -20.68
C PHE A 96 22.55 -1.38 -21.99
N GLU A 97 21.64 -1.49 -22.94
CA GLU A 97 21.92 -2.04 -24.27
C GLU A 97 23.02 -1.24 -24.98
N GLN A 98 22.99 0.09 -24.84
CA GLN A 98 23.98 0.98 -25.42
C GLN A 98 25.35 0.86 -24.73
N GLN A 99 25.38 0.66 -23.40
CA GLN A 99 26.62 0.36 -22.67
C GLN A 99 27.23 -0.96 -23.11
N ILE A 100 26.44 -2.02 -23.29
CA ILE A 100 26.90 -3.31 -23.82
C ILE A 100 27.48 -3.14 -25.21
N GLU A 101 26.83 -2.40 -26.13
CA GLU A 101 27.35 -2.13 -27.46
C GLU A 101 28.67 -1.31 -27.43
N THR A 102 28.78 -0.35 -26.50
CA THR A 102 30.01 0.45 -26.34
C THR A 102 31.16 -0.41 -25.82
N ILE A 103 30.88 -1.29 -24.83
CA ILE A 103 31.89 -2.24 -24.30
C ILE A 103 32.34 -3.21 -25.37
N LYS A 104 31.43 -3.73 -26.19
CA LYS A 104 31.75 -4.58 -27.36
C LYS A 104 32.64 -3.86 -28.38
N ALA A 105 32.40 -2.58 -28.63
CA ALA A 105 33.15 -1.80 -29.65
C ALA A 105 34.55 -1.37 -29.17
N THR A 106 34.75 -1.21 -27.85
CA THR A 106 36.02 -0.70 -27.27
C THR A 106 36.98 -1.78 -26.84
N THR A 107 36.53 -3.03 -26.70
CA THR A 107 37.35 -4.11 -26.18
C THR A 107 37.78 -5.05 -27.29
N GLN A 108 39.08 -5.09 -27.60
CA GLN A 108 39.68 -6.07 -28.51
C GLN A 108 39.59 -7.53 -27.99
N GLU A 109 39.19 -7.74 -26.79
CA GLU A 109 38.86 -9.06 -26.21
C GLU A 109 37.33 -9.19 -26.11
N ASP A 110 36.81 -10.30 -26.60
CA ASP A 110 35.37 -10.56 -26.78
C ASP A 110 34.64 -10.78 -25.47
N PHE A 111 34.48 -9.71 -24.68
CA PHE A 111 33.64 -9.73 -23.44
C PHE A 111 32.14 -9.92 -23.73
N SER A 112 31.73 -9.78 -25.01
CA SER A 112 30.30 -9.84 -25.35
C SER A 112 29.69 -11.21 -25.12
N SER A 113 30.44 -12.29 -25.35
CA SER A 113 29.98 -13.65 -25.06
C SER A 113 29.94 -13.90 -23.55
N VAL A 114 30.94 -13.39 -22.82
CA VAL A 114 31.03 -13.51 -21.37
C VAL A 114 29.90 -12.75 -20.68
N ILE A 115 29.63 -11.49 -21.08
CA ILE A 115 28.55 -10.68 -20.53
C ILE A 115 27.19 -11.33 -20.81
N GLY A 116 26.95 -11.76 -22.05
CA GLY A 116 25.68 -12.37 -22.44
C GLY A 116 25.36 -13.67 -21.70
N GLY A 117 26.39 -14.44 -21.33
CA GLY A 117 26.27 -15.63 -20.48
C GLY A 117 26.09 -15.27 -19.00
N ALA A 118 26.96 -14.41 -18.48
CA ALA A 118 27.01 -14.05 -17.06
C ALA A 118 25.72 -13.33 -16.58
N VAL A 119 25.17 -12.42 -17.38
CA VAL A 119 23.98 -11.64 -17.01
C VAL A 119 22.76 -12.51 -16.74
N LYS A 120 22.64 -13.65 -17.42
CA LYS A 120 21.54 -14.61 -17.21
C LYS A 120 21.62 -15.33 -15.87
N SER A 121 22.80 -15.36 -15.27
CA SER A 121 23.04 -15.97 -13.96
C SER A 121 22.99 -14.94 -12.82
N VAL A 122 22.81 -13.65 -13.12
CA VAL A 122 22.64 -12.59 -12.13
C VAL A 122 21.14 -12.34 -11.90
N VAL A 123 20.77 -12.19 -10.64
CA VAL A 123 19.37 -11.99 -10.23
C VAL A 123 19.25 -10.77 -9.32
N SER A 124 18.12 -10.09 -9.37
CA SER A 124 17.74 -9.18 -8.29
C SER A 124 17.19 -9.98 -7.12
N VAL A 125 17.62 -9.66 -5.92
CA VAL A 125 17.10 -10.24 -4.68
C VAL A 125 16.32 -9.18 -3.97
N SER A 126 15.06 -9.47 -3.62
CA SER A 126 14.18 -8.51 -2.96
C SER A 126 13.47 -9.14 -1.76
N THR A 127 13.26 -8.30 -0.77
CA THR A 127 12.46 -8.58 0.42
C THR A 127 11.39 -7.50 0.58
N ASP A 128 10.63 -7.52 1.66
CA ASP A 128 9.72 -6.44 2.03
C ASP A 128 10.44 -5.15 2.50
N LYS A 129 11.79 -5.20 2.67
CA LYS A 129 12.58 -4.08 3.22
C LYS A 129 13.72 -3.62 2.33
N SER A 130 14.28 -4.51 1.51
CA SER A 130 15.53 -4.27 0.79
C SER A 130 15.51 -4.89 -0.61
N ILE A 131 16.31 -4.31 -1.50
CA ILE A 131 16.60 -4.85 -2.82
C ILE A 131 18.11 -4.87 -3.01
N GLY A 132 18.63 -5.95 -3.59
CA GLY A 132 20.03 -6.11 -3.90
C GLY A 132 20.25 -7.03 -5.09
N THR A 133 21.47 -7.49 -5.25
CA THR A 133 21.89 -8.40 -6.32
C THR A 133 22.33 -9.74 -5.73
N GLY A 134 22.04 -10.81 -6.44
CA GLY A 134 22.57 -12.14 -6.20
C GLY A 134 23.01 -12.77 -7.51
N PHE A 135 23.69 -13.91 -7.43
CA PHE A 135 24.08 -14.68 -8.59
C PHE A 135 23.93 -16.19 -8.35
N ILE A 136 23.59 -16.88 -9.41
CA ILE A 136 23.34 -18.33 -9.40
C ILE A 136 24.69 -19.05 -9.49
N ILE A 137 24.98 -19.92 -8.53
CA ILE A 137 26.27 -20.66 -8.41
C ILE A 137 26.16 -22.11 -8.83
N SER A 138 24.94 -22.63 -9.02
CA SER A 138 24.76 -24.01 -9.44
C SER A 138 23.51 -24.19 -10.32
N PRO A 139 23.52 -25.16 -11.25
CA PRO A 139 22.40 -25.38 -12.15
C PRO A 139 21.08 -25.73 -11.46
N ASP A 140 21.13 -26.28 -10.26
CA ASP A 140 19.97 -26.65 -9.46
C ASP A 140 19.37 -25.48 -8.68
N GLY A 141 19.88 -24.24 -8.87
CA GLY A 141 19.25 -23.01 -8.40
C GLY A 141 19.71 -22.52 -7.02
N TYR A 142 20.96 -22.81 -6.63
CA TYR A 142 21.58 -22.11 -5.50
C TYR A 142 22.05 -20.71 -5.91
N ILE A 143 21.77 -19.73 -5.04
CA ILE A 143 22.03 -18.31 -5.27
C ILE A 143 22.79 -17.74 -4.09
N VAL A 144 23.84 -16.98 -4.37
CA VAL A 144 24.57 -16.20 -3.36
C VAL A 144 24.19 -14.76 -3.42
N THR A 145 23.98 -14.15 -2.28
CA THR A 145 23.73 -12.70 -2.09
C THR A 145 24.36 -12.22 -0.78
N ASN A 146 24.32 -10.93 -0.52
CA ASN A 146 24.72 -10.39 0.77
C ASN A 146 23.66 -10.67 1.85
N TYR A 147 24.11 -11.02 3.06
CA TYR A 147 23.19 -11.30 4.16
C TYR A 147 22.39 -10.06 4.59
N HIS A 148 23.02 -8.87 4.61
CA HIS A 148 22.33 -7.64 4.98
C HIS A 148 21.09 -7.33 4.10
N ILE A 149 21.04 -7.84 2.84
CA ILE A 149 19.90 -7.66 1.95
C ILE A 149 18.67 -8.42 2.45
N ILE A 150 18.86 -9.58 3.06
CA ILE A 150 17.76 -10.47 3.48
C ILE A 150 17.54 -10.48 5.00
N SER A 151 18.44 -9.85 5.76
CA SER A 151 18.41 -9.87 7.22
C SER A 151 17.09 -9.34 7.80
N GLY A 152 16.49 -10.16 8.66
CA GLY A 152 15.18 -9.87 9.27
C GLY A 152 13.98 -10.03 8.32
N SER A 153 14.19 -10.64 7.16
CA SER A 153 13.13 -10.97 6.17
C SER A 153 13.42 -12.28 5.43
N GLU A 154 14.16 -13.20 6.06
CA GLU A 154 14.66 -14.44 5.46
C GLU A 154 13.55 -15.34 4.91
N ASN A 155 12.33 -15.23 5.48
CA ASN A 155 11.14 -15.99 5.04
C ASN A 155 10.35 -15.31 3.92
N LYS A 156 10.79 -14.15 3.46
CA LYS A 156 10.08 -13.31 2.47
C LYS A 156 11.01 -12.89 1.34
N VAL A 157 11.85 -13.79 0.90
CA VAL A 157 12.80 -13.51 -0.16
C VAL A 157 12.21 -13.90 -1.50
N SER A 158 12.30 -13.01 -2.47
CA SER A 158 12.01 -13.28 -3.88
C SER A 158 13.21 -12.89 -4.75
N ILE A 159 13.38 -13.58 -5.84
CA ILE A 159 14.35 -13.22 -6.87
C ILE A 159 13.62 -12.79 -8.14
N LYS A 160 14.24 -11.89 -8.88
CA LYS A 160 13.83 -11.55 -10.24
C LYS A 160 14.97 -11.87 -11.20
N THR A 161 14.69 -12.72 -12.17
CA THR A 161 15.66 -13.17 -13.18
C THR A 161 15.87 -12.14 -14.28
N TYR A 162 16.85 -12.39 -15.14
CA TYR A 162 17.08 -11.60 -16.36
C TYR A 162 15.84 -11.53 -17.27
N ASP A 163 15.09 -12.62 -17.38
CA ASP A 163 13.85 -12.71 -18.17
C ASP A 163 12.63 -12.13 -17.44
N HIS A 164 12.87 -11.37 -16.37
CA HIS A 164 11.86 -10.68 -15.56
C HIS A 164 10.89 -11.59 -14.81
N GLU A 165 11.17 -12.87 -14.69
CA GLU A 165 10.39 -13.76 -13.83
C GLU A 165 10.66 -13.48 -12.35
N THR A 166 9.61 -13.42 -11.55
CA THR A 166 9.72 -13.29 -10.09
C THR A 166 9.40 -14.63 -9.43
N ILE A 167 10.31 -15.12 -8.61
CA ILE A 167 10.23 -16.44 -7.99
C ILE A 167 10.57 -16.32 -6.50
N SER A 168 9.81 -17.01 -5.66
CA SER A 168 10.14 -17.10 -4.23
C SER A 168 11.40 -17.95 -4.02
N ALA A 169 12.31 -17.46 -3.19
CA ALA A 169 13.53 -18.16 -2.82
C ALA A 169 13.48 -18.60 -1.36
N THR A 170 13.99 -19.78 -1.10
CA THR A 170 14.13 -20.32 0.25
C THR A 170 15.50 -19.98 0.81
N PHE A 171 15.55 -19.46 2.02
CA PHE A 171 16.81 -19.24 2.75
C PHE A 171 17.39 -20.58 3.18
N VAL A 172 18.68 -20.82 2.87
CA VAL A 172 19.41 -22.05 3.17
C VAL A 172 20.37 -21.85 4.33
N GLY A 173 21.13 -20.75 4.31
CA GLY A 173 22.12 -20.47 5.34
C GLY A 173 22.85 -19.15 5.13
N LYS A 174 23.65 -18.76 6.10
CA LYS A 174 24.41 -17.50 6.10
C LYS A 174 25.78 -17.63 6.71
N ASP A 175 26.69 -16.78 6.29
CA ASP A 175 27.87 -16.35 7.02
C ASP A 175 27.73 -14.86 7.31
N GLU A 176 27.33 -14.53 8.54
CA GLU A 176 27.06 -13.16 8.93
C GLU A 176 28.34 -12.33 9.03
N LEU A 177 29.46 -12.96 9.40
CA LEU A 177 30.72 -12.28 9.50
C LEU A 177 31.23 -11.81 8.13
N ARG A 178 31.06 -12.66 7.10
CA ARG A 178 31.41 -12.33 5.71
C ARG A 178 30.30 -11.65 4.91
N ASP A 179 29.15 -11.41 5.54
CA ASP A 179 27.97 -10.84 4.88
C ASP A 179 27.53 -11.65 3.65
N ILE A 180 27.49 -12.97 3.78
CA ILE A 180 27.07 -13.89 2.71
C ILE A 180 25.80 -14.61 3.14
N ALA A 181 24.86 -14.75 2.21
CA ALA A 181 23.68 -15.59 2.34
C ALA A 181 23.52 -16.53 1.14
N LEU A 182 23.05 -17.74 1.42
CA LEU A 182 22.73 -18.76 0.44
C LEU A 182 21.20 -18.92 0.36
N LEU A 183 20.69 -18.83 -0.85
CA LEU A 183 19.29 -19.01 -1.19
C LEU A 183 19.13 -20.20 -2.15
N LYS A 184 17.90 -20.74 -2.24
CA LYS A 184 17.54 -21.84 -3.14
C LYS A 184 16.24 -21.53 -3.85
N VAL A 185 16.21 -21.80 -5.14
CA VAL A 185 14.98 -21.82 -5.97
C VAL A 185 14.84 -23.18 -6.63
N ASP A 186 13.62 -23.68 -6.77
CA ASP A 186 13.34 -25.02 -7.32
C ASP A 186 13.20 -24.98 -8.85
N ARG A 187 14.25 -24.49 -9.51
CA ARG A 187 14.37 -24.45 -10.97
C ARG A 187 15.82 -24.57 -11.41
N SER A 188 16.01 -25.01 -12.65
CA SER A 188 17.31 -25.06 -13.30
C SER A 188 17.62 -23.78 -14.05
N TYR A 189 18.83 -23.27 -13.86
CA TYR A 189 19.33 -22.05 -14.47
C TYR A 189 20.77 -22.20 -14.96
N SER A 190 21.18 -21.29 -15.86
CA SER A 190 22.60 -21.07 -16.07
C SER A 190 23.25 -20.57 -14.79
N SER A 191 24.37 -21.15 -14.40
CA SER A 191 25.15 -20.76 -13.24
C SER A 191 26.47 -20.12 -13.64
N LEU A 192 26.99 -19.23 -12.80
CA LEU A 192 28.36 -18.75 -12.92
C LEU A 192 29.35 -19.82 -12.45
N GLU A 193 30.41 -19.98 -13.20
CA GLU A 193 31.55 -20.76 -12.77
C GLU A 193 32.40 -19.94 -11.80
N LEU A 194 32.76 -20.54 -10.66
CA LEU A 194 33.60 -19.89 -9.65
C LEU A 194 35.07 -20.06 -10.05
N ALA A 195 35.76 -18.95 -10.23
CA ALA A 195 37.18 -18.95 -10.52
C ALA A 195 38.03 -19.17 -9.26
N ASP A 196 39.22 -19.69 -9.47
CA ASP A 196 40.22 -19.75 -8.41
C ASP A 196 40.80 -18.34 -8.15
N SER A 197 40.49 -17.80 -6.97
CA SER A 197 40.94 -16.46 -6.57
C SER A 197 42.47 -16.36 -6.43
N SER A 198 43.17 -17.46 -6.21
CA SER A 198 44.67 -17.51 -6.15
C SER A 198 45.32 -17.20 -7.49
N SER A 199 44.57 -17.36 -8.60
CA SER A 199 45.05 -17.08 -9.97
C SER A 199 44.89 -15.61 -10.39
N LEU A 200 44.29 -14.77 -9.53
CA LEU A 200 44.05 -13.37 -9.84
C LEU A 200 45.34 -12.55 -9.82
N GLN A 201 45.40 -11.53 -10.66
CA GLN A 201 46.53 -10.62 -10.76
C GLN A 201 46.09 -9.18 -10.77
N VAL A 202 46.83 -8.30 -10.12
CA VAL A 202 46.63 -6.82 -10.19
C VAL A 202 46.77 -6.38 -11.64
N GLY A 203 45.87 -5.51 -12.08
CA GLY A 203 45.79 -5.00 -13.47
C GLY A 203 44.91 -5.84 -14.40
N LYS A 204 44.49 -7.06 -13.98
CA LYS A 204 43.58 -7.87 -14.78
C LYS A 204 42.21 -7.20 -14.92
N LYS A 205 41.67 -7.11 -16.14
CA LYS A 205 40.36 -6.56 -16.41
C LYS A 205 39.25 -7.42 -15.80
N VAL A 206 38.27 -6.77 -15.25
CA VAL A 206 37.08 -7.38 -14.65
C VAL A 206 35.84 -6.59 -15.00
N ILE A 207 34.70 -7.24 -14.96
CA ILE A 207 33.40 -6.59 -15.03
C ILE A 207 32.63 -6.84 -13.71
N ALA A 208 31.86 -5.86 -13.28
CA ALA A 208 30.89 -6.05 -12.24
C ALA A 208 29.48 -5.93 -12.83
N ILE A 209 28.65 -6.92 -12.51
CA ILE A 209 27.24 -6.94 -12.93
C ILE A 209 26.38 -6.86 -11.69
N GLY A 210 25.45 -5.90 -11.66
CA GLY A 210 24.50 -5.74 -10.59
C GLY A 210 23.14 -5.34 -11.09
N ASN A 211 22.15 -5.42 -10.19
CA ASN A 211 20.81 -4.90 -10.46
C ASN A 211 20.42 -3.95 -9.30
N PRO A 212 21.03 -2.77 -9.23
CA PRO A 212 20.72 -1.79 -8.22
C PRO A 212 19.25 -1.35 -8.38
N LEU A 213 18.50 -1.38 -7.30
CA LEU A 213 17.09 -0.99 -7.25
C LEU A 213 16.12 -1.94 -7.98
N GLY A 214 16.57 -3.10 -8.48
CA GLY A 214 15.68 -4.08 -9.14
C GLY A 214 15.08 -3.64 -10.48
N LEU A 215 15.56 -2.52 -11.05
CA LEU A 215 14.98 -1.89 -12.24
C LEU A 215 15.58 -2.41 -13.53
N SER A 216 16.93 -2.53 -13.59
CA SER A 216 17.65 -3.09 -14.73
C SER A 216 19.08 -3.48 -14.33
N PHE A 217 19.66 -4.44 -15.06
CA PHE A 217 21.04 -4.82 -14.87
C PHE A 217 21.98 -3.71 -15.32
N SER A 218 23.02 -3.48 -14.54
CA SER A 218 24.09 -2.55 -14.86
C SER A 218 25.39 -3.32 -14.95
N VAL A 219 26.22 -3.02 -15.95
CA VAL A 219 27.57 -3.58 -16.12
C VAL A 219 28.57 -2.46 -16.05
N THR A 220 29.60 -2.65 -15.25
CA THR A 220 30.73 -1.74 -15.16
C THR A 220 32.03 -2.50 -15.39
N GLU A 221 33.00 -1.88 -16.07
CA GLU A 221 34.34 -2.41 -16.31
C GLU A 221 35.35 -1.79 -15.35
N GLY A 222 36.32 -2.55 -14.96
CA GLY A 222 37.42 -2.10 -14.13
C GLY A 222 38.60 -3.05 -14.17
N ILE A 223 39.55 -2.84 -13.26
CA ILE A 223 40.70 -3.71 -13.07
C ILE A 223 40.79 -4.14 -11.62
N ILE A 224 41.43 -5.26 -11.38
CA ILE A 224 41.85 -5.66 -10.04
C ILE A 224 42.95 -4.71 -9.58
N SER A 225 42.62 -3.85 -8.61
CA SER A 225 43.51 -2.79 -8.14
C SER A 225 44.49 -3.30 -7.04
N ALA A 226 44.10 -4.30 -6.27
CA ALA A 226 44.88 -4.89 -5.23
C ALA A 226 44.34 -6.30 -4.88
N LEU A 227 45.21 -7.12 -4.32
CA LEU A 227 44.90 -8.44 -3.72
C LEU A 227 45.14 -8.38 -2.22
N GLU A 228 44.59 -9.35 -1.50
CA GLU A 228 44.83 -9.57 -0.06
C GLU A 228 44.56 -8.31 0.82
N ARG A 229 43.58 -7.50 0.47
CA ARG A 229 43.15 -6.40 1.31
C ARG A 229 42.18 -6.89 2.39
N ALA A 230 42.51 -6.61 3.64
CA ALA A 230 41.54 -6.78 4.73
C ALA A 230 40.29 -5.99 4.46
N GLY A 231 39.12 -6.62 4.52
CA GLY A 231 37.83 -5.97 4.42
C GLY A 231 37.53 -5.08 5.65
N PRO A 232 36.42 -4.38 5.65
CA PRO A 232 36.03 -3.50 6.76
C PRO A 232 35.98 -4.17 8.12
N ASN A 233 35.79 -5.49 8.14
CA ASN A 233 35.71 -6.31 9.35
C ASN A 233 37.00 -7.09 9.66
N GLY A 234 38.12 -6.78 9.02
CA GLY A 234 39.41 -7.44 9.23
C GLY A 234 39.51 -8.83 8.63
N LEU A 235 38.68 -9.14 7.64
CA LEU A 235 38.64 -10.41 6.90
C LEU A 235 39.26 -10.24 5.53
#